data_b68de519a2811ed3fa42e90ecd473067
#
_entry.id   b68de519a2811ed3fa42e90ecd473067
#
_cell.length_a   1.000
_cell.length_b   1.000
_cell.length_c   1.000
_cell.angle_alpha   90.00
_cell.angle_beta   90.00
_cell.angle_gamma   90.00
#
_symmetry.space_group_name_H-M   'P 1'
#
loop_
_entity.id
_entity.type
_entity.pdbx_description
1 polymer ?
#
loop_
_entity_poly.entity_id
_entity_poly.type
_entity_poly.pdbx_seq_one_letter_code
_entity_poly.pdbx_strand_id
1 'polypeptide(L)'
;MVKFSLIIIHLFYGFFQALYILYINDKPKKRYIKNWSKRLLSILKIHLEINQDLNKLLSNKHFLIVSNHISWLDIFLINSIFPISFLSKGDVERWPLIGKLTKCADTIYIKRGNKKSLSMASDQIEKKLNKMDSVYFFPEGFATDGSRLLPFKSNFFQTAINCNINILPLSIRYTSDGKFSSAPSYAGDISLPQSMWTLIKVKNLTAHISVLPVISNKKNRKFIANEAHQKIYNAISTI
;
A
#
# COMPACT_ATOMS: atom_id res chain seq x y z
N MET A 1 15.39 17.39 -14.90
CA MET A 1 15.34 16.51 -16.10
C MET A 1 15.81 15.08 -15.81
N VAL A 2 16.99 14.86 -15.23
CA VAL A 2 17.56 13.51 -14.99
C VAL A 2 16.62 12.56 -14.23
N LYS A 3 16.04 12.98 -13.08
CA LYS A 3 15.09 12.12 -12.32
C LYS A 3 13.87 11.69 -13.15
N PHE A 4 13.33 12.60 -13.97
CA PHE A 4 12.17 12.30 -14.81
C PHE A 4 12.51 11.22 -15.85
N SER A 5 13.63 11.35 -16.56
CA SER A 5 14.09 10.35 -17.53
C SER A 5 14.33 8.99 -16.85
N LEU A 6 14.94 8.99 -15.65
CA LEU A 6 15.16 7.76 -14.89
C LEU A 6 13.85 7.07 -14.47
N ILE A 7 12.80 7.83 -14.14
CA ILE A 7 11.48 7.27 -13.82
C ILE A 7 10.86 6.62 -15.05
N ILE A 8 10.92 7.30 -16.20
CA ILE A 8 10.39 6.74 -17.46
C ILE A 8 11.09 5.42 -17.79
N ILE A 9 12.42 5.40 -17.78
CA ILE A 9 13.21 4.18 -18.00
C ILE A 9 12.84 3.10 -16.99
N HIS A 10 12.66 3.45 -15.72
CA HIS A 10 12.28 2.53 -14.65
C HIS A 10 10.88 1.92 -14.86
N LEU A 11 9.91 2.72 -15.33
CA LEU A 11 8.57 2.23 -15.66
C LEU A 11 8.61 1.23 -16.83
N PHE A 12 9.34 1.56 -17.90
CA PHE A 12 9.52 0.63 -19.04
C PHE A 12 10.24 -0.66 -18.61
N TYR A 13 11.30 -0.54 -17.83
CA TYR A 13 12.01 -1.71 -17.30
C TYR A 13 11.08 -2.59 -16.45
N GLY A 14 10.28 -1.99 -15.55
CA GLY A 14 9.30 -2.71 -14.75
C GLY A 14 8.22 -3.39 -15.60
N PHE A 15 7.78 -2.74 -16.68
CA PHE A 15 6.81 -3.31 -17.62
C PHE A 15 7.37 -4.58 -18.30
N PHE A 16 8.58 -4.54 -18.83
CA PHE A 16 9.20 -5.71 -19.44
C PHE A 16 9.46 -6.82 -18.42
N GLN A 17 9.88 -6.47 -17.21
CA GLN A 17 10.00 -7.44 -16.11
C GLN A 17 8.63 -8.09 -15.79
N ALA A 18 7.55 -7.31 -15.72
CA ALA A 18 6.22 -7.84 -15.43
C ALA A 18 5.75 -8.80 -16.53
N LEU A 19 5.98 -8.47 -17.80
CA LEU A 19 5.69 -9.38 -18.92
C LEU A 19 6.49 -10.68 -18.82
N TYR A 20 7.78 -10.59 -18.54
CA TYR A 20 8.65 -11.76 -18.35
C TYR A 20 8.15 -12.65 -17.22
N ILE A 21 7.85 -12.08 -16.05
CA ILE A 21 7.35 -12.82 -14.87
C ILE A 21 6.00 -13.47 -15.13
N LEU A 22 5.10 -12.80 -15.87
CA LEU A 22 3.79 -13.35 -16.23
C LEU A 22 3.92 -14.51 -17.22
N TYR A 23 4.96 -14.47 -18.07
CA TYR A 23 5.24 -15.52 -19.05
C TYR A 23 5.82 -16.79 -18.41
N ILE A 24 6.82 -16.66 -17.52
CA ILE A 24 7.54 -17.82 -16.94
C ILE A 24 6.80 -18.48 -15.76
N ASN A 25 5.73 -17.87 -15.26
CA ASN A 25 4.88 -18.38 -14.17
C ASN A 25 5.65 -18.84 -12.92
N ASP A 26 6.83 -18.26 -12.63
CA ASP A 26 7.76 -18.75 -11.63
C ASP A 26 7.92 -17.83 -10.39
N LYS A 27 8.49 -18.41 -9.35
CA LYS A 27 8.63 -17.97 -7.95
C LYS A 27 9.38 -16.65 -7.64
N PRO A 28 10.10 -15.95 -8.54
CA PRO A 28 10.83 -14.75 -8.16
C PRO A 28 9.97 -13.46 -8.08
N LYS A 29 8.64 -13.52 -8.31
CA LYS A 29 7.75 -12.34 -8.31
C LYS A 29 8.02 -11.39 -7.13
N LYS A 30 8.02 -11.91 -5.91
CA LYS A 30 8.21 -11.11 -4.68
C LYS A 30 9.56 -10.37 -4.70
N ARG A 31 10.65 -11.03 -5.13
CA ARG A 31 11.98 -10.42 -5.23
C ARG A 31 12.03 -9.29 -6.26
N TYR A 32 11.42 -9.48 -7.43
CA TYR A 32 11.35 -8.46 -8.47
C TYR A 32 10.55 -7.24 -8.02
N ILE A 33 9.37 -7.45 -7.43
CA ILE A 33 8.54 -6.37 -6.89
C ILE A 33 9.31 -5.58 -5.82
N LYS A 34 9.98 -6.26 -4.90
CA LYS A 34 10.80 -5.63 -3.85
C LYS A 34 11.91 -4.76 -4.44
N ASN A 35 12.68 -5.31 -5.36
CA ASN A 35 13.81 -4.61 -5.95
C ASN A 35 13.37 -3.44 -6.84
N TRP A 36 12.28 -3.63 -7.58
CA TRP A 36 11.70 -2.57 -8.40
C TRP A 36 11.18 -1.41 -7.55
N SER A 37 10.48 -1.70 -6.45
CA SER A 37 10.02 -0.71 -5.48
C SER A 37 11.18 0.03 -4.82
N LYS A 38 12.20 -0.68 -4.34
CA LYS A 38 13.43 -0.06 -3.77
C LYS A 38 14.11 0.88 -4.76
N ARG A 39 14.22 0.47 -6.03
CA ARG A 39 14.83 1.29 -7.07
C ARG A 39 14.06 2.57 -7.34
N LEU A 40 12.71 2.52 -7.33
CA LEU A 40 11.88 3.72 -7.47
C LEU A 40 12.13 4.72 -6.32
N LEU A 41 12.14 4.23 -5.07
CA LEU A 41 12.43 5.08 -3.91
C LEU A 41 13.82 5.72 -3.99
N SER A 42 14.83 4.95 -4.45
CA SER A 42 16.18 5.45 -4.68
C SER A 42 16.26 6.52 -5.77
N ILE A 43 15.57 6.35 -6.91
CA ILE A 43 15.48 7.35 -7.99
C ILE A 43 14.85 8.65 -7.48
N LEU A 44 13.80 8.53 -6.68
CA LEU A 44 13.11 9.66 -6.06
C LEU A 44 13.90 10.28 -4.90
N LYS A 45 14.95 9.58 -4.41
CA LYS A 45 15.74 9.94 -3.20
C LYS A 45 14.86 10.05 -1.96
N ILE A 46 13.97 9.07 -1.77
CA ILE A 46 13.11 8.99 -0.60
C ILE A 46 13.82 8.15 0.46
N HIS A 47 13.99 8.75 1.62
CA HIS A 47 14.46 8.04 2.81
C HIS A 47 13.28 7.32 3.48
N LEU A 48 13.50 6.08 3.92
CA LEU A 48 12.48 5.26 4.58
C LEU A 48 12.90 4.97 6.01
N GLU A 49 12.11 5.41 6.95
CA GLU A 49 12.25 5.11 8.37
C GLU A 49 11.12 4.20 8.85
N ILE A 50 11.47 3.22 9.66
CA ILE A 50 10.51 2.29 10.24
C ILE A 50 10.90 1.97 11.67
N ASN A 51 9.93 1.98 12.58
CA ASN A 51 10.16 1.78 14.00
C ASN A 51 10.38 0.32 14.41
N GLN A 52 10.08 -0.65 13.53
CA GLN A 52 10.19 -2.08 13.81
C GLN A 52 10.52 -2.85 12.53
N ASP A 53 11.25 -3.95 12.62
CA ASP A 53 11.54 -4.83 11.46
C ASP A 53 10.26 -5.53 10.96
N LEU A 54 9.54 -4.84 10.08
CA LEU A 54 8.34 -5.33 9.43
C LEU A 54 8.62 -6.57 8.55
N ASN A 55 9.80 -6.66 7.94
CA ASN A 55 10.16 -7.81 7.13
C ASN A 55 10.26 -9.08 7.97
N LYS A 56 10.91 -9.01 9.14
CA LYS A 56 11.01 -10.12 10.10
C LYS A 56 9.62 -10.51 10.64
N LEU A 57 8.78 -9.52 10.97
CA LEU A 57 7.42 -9.75 11.45
C LEU A 57 6.58 -10.51 10.42
N LEU A 58 6.57 -10.07 9.16
CA LEU A 58 5.76 -10.64 8.07
C LEU A 58 6.32 -11.94 7.49
N SER A 59 7.60 -12.24 7.71
CA SER A 59 8.17 -13.53 7.33
C SER A 59 7.70 -14.69 8.22
N ASN A 60 7.32 -14.38 9.45
CA ASN A 60 6.95 -15.39 10.46
C ASN A 60 5.44 -15.46 10.73
N LYS A 61 4.70 -14.41 10.38
CA LYS A 61 3.26 -14.30 10.63
C LYS A 61 2.57 -13.63 9.45
N HIS A 62 1.29 -13.96 9.27
CA HIS A 62 0.46 -13.32 8.25
C HIS A 62 -0.69 -12.54 8.91
N PHE A 63 -1.09 -11.46 8.25
CA PHE A 63 -2.02 -10.48 8.78
C PHE A 63 -2.93 -9.92 7.69
N LEU A 64 -4.08 -9.43 8.11
CA LEU A 64 -4.76 -8.38 7.36
C LEU A 64 -4.17 -7.03 7.77
N ILE A 65 -3.44 -6.37 6.87
CA ILE A 65 -2.70 -5.15 7.17
C ILE A 65 -3.49 -3.94 6.71
N VAL A 66 -3.55 -2.91 7.54
CA VAL A 66 -4.29 -1.67 7.25
C VAL A 66 -3.46 -0.45 7.60
N SER A 67 -3.60 0.63 6.83
CA SER A 67 -3.02 1.93 7.17
C SER A 67 -3.87 3.10 6.67
N ASN A 68 -3.52 4.31 7.08
CA ASN A 68 -3.92 5.52 6.39
C ASN A 68 -3.34 5.55 4.96
N HIS A 69 -3.91 6.40 4.09
CA HIS A 69 -3.53 6.48 2.68
C HIS A 69 -3.27 7.93 2.27
N ILE A 70 -2.07 8.19 1.76
CA ILE A 70 -1.63 9.54 1.35
C ILE A 70 -1.31 9.55 -0.14
N SER A 71 -0.67 8.48 -0.64
CA SER A 71 -0.05 8.49 -1.96
C SER A 71 -0.08 7.11 -2.63
N TRP A 72 -0.05 7.11 -3.95
CA TRP A 72 0.31 5.90 -4.70
C TRP A 72 1.68 5.35 -4.27
N LEU A 73 2.55 6.20 -3.74
CA LEU A 73 3.87 5.86 -3.25
C LEU A 73 3.83 4.91 -2.03
N ASP A 74 2.76 4.95 -1.22
CA ASP A 74 2.59 4.08 -0.05
C ASP A 74 2.73 2.59 -0.40
N ILE A 75 2.24 2.21 -1.60
CA ILE A 75 2.34 0.84 -2.12
C ILE A 75 3.81 0.45 -2.33
N PHE A 76 4.63 1.35 -2.87
CA PHE A 76 6.05 1.11 -3.11
C PHE A 76 6.88 1.10 -1.83
N LEU A 77 6.52 1.92 -0.84
CA LEU A 77 7.15 1.88 0.47
C LEU A 77 7.01 0.49 1.09
N ILE A 78 5.80 -0.02 1.16
CA ILE A 78 5.53 -1.34 1.75
C ILE A 78 6.18 -2.45 0.91
N ASN A 79 6.02 -2.45 -0.41
CA ASN A 79 6.61 -3.45 -1.29
C ASN A 79 8.15 -3.43 -1.29
N SER A 80 8.78 -2.30 -0.97
CA SER A 80 10.23 -2.22 -0.81
C SER A 80 10.74 -2.97 0.42
N ILE A 81 9.89 -3.15 1.44
CA ILE A 81 10.18 -3.89 2.66
C ILE A 81 9.77 -5.36 2.48
N PHE A 82 8.49 -5.57 2.22
CA PHE A 82 7.87 -6.89 2.08
C PHE A 82 6.79 -6.87 0.99
N PRO A 83 7.01 -7.54 -0.14
CA PRO A 83 6.04 -7.59 -1.24
C PRO A 83 4.76 -8.31 -0.83
N ILE A 84 3.65 -7.62 -1.00
CA ILE A 84 2.34 -8.03 -0.52
C ILE A 84 1.25 -7.70 -1.55
N SER A 85 0.13 -8.41 -1.51
CA SER A 85 -1.04 -8.11 -2.34
C SER A 85 -1.82 -6.94 -1.76
N PHE A 86 -2.07 -5.92 -2.59
CA PHE A 86 -2.89 -4.76 -2.24
C PHE A 86 -4.30 -4.86 -2.79
N LEU A 87 -5.24 -4.22 -2.10
CA LEU A 87 -6.55 -3.90 -2.64
C LEU A 87 -6.51 -2.56 -3.35
N SER A 88 -6.92 -2.52 -4.62
CA SER A 88 -6.87 -1.33 -5.47
C SER A 88 -8.20 -1.06 -6.17
N LYS A 89 -8.39 0.19 -6.63
CA LYS A 89 -9.53 0.57 -7.48
C LYS A 89 -9.45 -0.18 -8.82
N GLY A 90 -10.58 -0.72 -9.30
CA GLY A 90 -10.66 -1.53 -10.52
C GLY A 90 -10.19 -0.82 -11.79
N ASP A 91 -10.31 0.51 -11.86
CA ASP A 91 -9.87 1.28 -13.03
C ASP A 91 -8.35 1.17 -13.26
N VAL A 92 -7.56 0.98 -12.20
CA VAL A 92 -6.09 0.85 -12.25
C VAL A 92 -5.67 -0.36 -13.09
N GLU A 93 -6.48 -1.43 -13.11
CA GLU A 93 -6.22 -2.62 -13.95
C GLU A 93 -6.09 -2.28 -15.43
N ARG A 94 -6.82 -1.25 -15.88
CA ARG A 94 -6.88 -0.84 -17.29
C ARG A 94 -5.83 0.20 -17.68
N TRP A 95 -5.08 0.73 -16.71
CA TRP A 95 -4.07 1.73 -17.01
C TRP A 95 -2.91 1.12 -17.81
N PRO A 96 -2.50 1.78 -18.90
CA PRO A 96 -1.32 1.34 -19.64
C PRO A 96 -0.11 1.20 -18.73
N LEU A 97 0.70 0.18 -18.92
CA LEU A 97 1.88 -0.16 -18.12
C LEU A 97 1.54 -0.53 -16.65
N ILE A 98 0.86 0.34 -15.93
CA ILE A 98 0.55 0.17 -14.49
C ILE A 98 -0.34 -1.05 -14.25
N GLY A 99 -1.34 -1.30 -15.11
CA GLY A 99 -2.22 -2.46 -14.98
C GLY A 99 -1.45 -3.80 -15.04
N LYS A 100 -0.42 -3.89 -15.89
CA LYS A 100 0.45 -5.09 -15.95
C LYS A 100 1.29 -5.24 -14.68
N LEU A 101 1.84 -4.15 -14.17
CA LEU A 101 2.64 -4.14 -12.94
C LEU A 101 1.80 -4.54 -11.72
N THR A 102 0.60 -3.99 -11.57
CA THR A 102 -0.31 -4.31 -10.47
C THR A 102 -0.82 -5.75 -10.57
N LYS A 103 -1.08 -6.26 -11.77
CA LYS A 103 -1.43 -7.66 -12.01
C LYS A 103 -0.28 -8.61 -11.61
N CYS A 104 0.96 -8.26 -11.96
CA CYS A 104 2.14 -9.01 -11.53
C CYS A 104 2.29 -9.03 -10.00
N ALA A 105 1.87 -7.97 -9.32
CA ALA A 105 1.87 -7.85 -7.86
C ALA A 105 0.65 -8.53 -7.19
N ASP A 106 -0.11 -9.34 -7.90
CA ASP A 106 -1.30 -10.05 -7.40
C ASP A 106 -2.33 -9.12 -6.72
N THR A 107 -2.50 -7.91 -7.27
CA THR A 107 -3.42 -6.89 -6.77
C THR A 107 -4.87 -7.37 -6.87
N ILE A 108 -5.63 -7.16 -5.80
CA ILE A 108 -7.08 -7.42 -5.75
C ILE A 108 -7.81 -6.14 -6.20
N TYR A 109 -8.68 -6.24 -7.20
CA TYR A 109 -9.38 -5.09 -7.75
C TYR A 109 -10.82 -5.00 -7.26
N ILE A 110 -11.27 -3.78 -6.96
CA ILE A 110 -12.62 -3.52 -6.52
C ILE A 110 -13.27 -2.38 -7.32
N LYS A 111 -14.48 -2.62 -7.83
CA LYS A 111 -15.35 -1.58 -8.38
C LYS A 111 -16.20 -1.00 -7.27
N ARG A 112 -15.96 0.28 -6.94
CA ARG A 112 -16.70 0.99 -5.88
C ARG A 112 -18.20 1.08 -6.23
N GLY A 113 -19.05 1.00 -5.20
CA GLY A 113 -20.51 1.03 -5.38
C GLY A 113 -21.13 -0.27 -5.90
N ASN A 114 -20.34 -1.29 -6.23
CA ASN A 114 -20.82 -2.57 -6.74
C ASN A 114 -20.71 -3.66 -5.66
N LYS A 115 -21.88 -4.09 -5.13
CA LYS A 115 -21.95 -5.12 -4.07
C LYS A 115 -21.32 -6.46 -4.49
N LYS A 116 -21.51 -6.88 -5.75
CA LYS A 116 -20.91 -8.11 -6.28
C LYS A 116 -19.40 -8.03 -6.31
N SER A 117 -18.84 -6.88 -6.75
CA SER A 117 -17.39 -6.65 -6.74
C SER A 117 -16.80 -6.63 -5.32
N LEU A 118 -17.56 -6.10 -4.34
CA LEU A 118 -17.18 -6.13 -2.93
C LEU A 118 -17.09 -7.57 -2.41
N SER A 119 -18.10 -8.40 -2.69
CA SER A 119 -18.11 -9.82 -2.31
C SER A 119 -16.93 -10.56 -2.94
N MET A 120 -16.74 -10.43 -4.26
CA MET A 120 -15.62 -11.08 -4.97
C MET A 120 -14.25 -10.67 -4.44
N ALA A 121 -14.08 -9.40 -4.05
CA ALA A 121 -12.84 -8.94 -3.42
C ALA A 121 -12.65 -9.56 -2.03
N SER A 122 -13.73 -9.66 -1.23
CA SER A 122 -13.68 -10.35 0.07
C SER A 122 -13.27 -11.81 -0.07
N ASP A 123 -13.85 -12.54 -1.02
CA ASP A 123 -13.52 -13.94 -1.30
C ASP A 123 -12.03 -14.10 -1.71
N GLN A 124 -11.50 -13.16 -2.51
CA GLN A 124 -10.08 -13.17 -2.88
C GLN A 124 -9.16 -12.89 -1.69
N ILE A 125 -9.55 -11.94 -0.81
CA ILE A 125 -8.81 -11.67 0.43
C ILE A 125 -8.78 -12.92 1.31
N GLU A 126 -9.93 -13.54 1.57
CA GLU A 126 -10.04 -14.74 2.39
C GLU A 126 -9.23 -15.90 1.81
N LYS A 127 -9.29 -16.09 0.49
CA LYS A 127 -8.47 -17.11 -0.20
C LYS A 127 -6.98 -16.92 0.02
N LYS A 128 -6.49 -15.67 0.03
CA LYS A 128 -5.08 -15.36 0.30
C LYS A 128 -4.73 -15.56 1.77
N LEU A 129 -5.54 -15.06 2.68
CA LEU A 129 -5.33 -15.20 4.12
C LEU A 129 -5.30 -16.69 4.53
N ASN A 130 -6.18 -17.53 3.98
CA ASN A 130 -6.20 -18.97 4.22
C ASN A 130 -4.98 -19.70 3.62
N LYS A 131 -4.27 -19.09 2.66
CA LYS A 131 -2.99 -19.59 2.12
C LYS A 131 -1.77 -19.05 2.88
N MET A 132 -1.97 -18.46 4.05
CA MET A 132 -0.91 -17.85 4.85
C MET A 132 -0.23 -16.63 4.17
N ASP A 133 -0.88 -16.02 3.17
CA ASP A 133 -0.45 -14.75 2.60
C ASP A 133 -1.09 -13.58 3.34
N SER A 134 -0.31 -12.54 3.62
CA SER A 134 -0.85 -11.28 4.13
C SER A 134 -1.48 -10.47 3.00
N VAL A 135 -2.51 -9.69 3.34
CA VAL A 135 -3.17 -8.76 2.42
C VAL A 135 -3.18 -7.37 3.02
N TYR A 136 -2.96 -6.36 2.18
CA TYR A 136 -2.89 -4.96 2.58
C TYR A 136 -4.01 -4.14 1.93
N PHE A 137 -4.68 -3.28 2.70
CA PHE A 137 -5.61 -2.31 2.13
C PHE A 137 -5.68 -1.01 2.93
N PHE A 138 -6.18 0.02 2.28
CA PHE A 138 -6.40 1.34 2.86
C PHE A 138 -7.89 1.51 3.18
N PRO A 139 -8.31 1.41 4.45
CA PRO A 139 -9.73 1.39 4.81
C PRO A 139 -10.45 2.73 4.62
N GLU A 140 -9.72 3.83 4.49
CA GLU A 140 -10.26 5.14 4.09
C GLU A 140 -10.94 5.06 2.71
N GLY A 141 -10.37 4.26 1.81
CA GLY A 141 -10.85 4.08 0.44
C GLY A 141 -10.46 5.21 -0.51
N PHE A 142 -9.83 6.29 -0.03
CA PHE A 142 -9.27 7.40 -0.80
C PHE A 142 -7.97 7.84 -0.15
N ALA A 143 -7.07 8.42 -0.96
CA ALA A 143 -5.90 9.10 -0.44
C ALA A 143 -6.30 10.47 0.12
N THR A 144 -5.60 10.91 1.18
CA THR A 144 -5.70 12.24 1.77
C THR A 144 -4.40 13.01 1.57
N ASP A 145 -4.34 14.24 2.07
CA ASP A 145 -3.11 15.02 2.11
C ASP A 145 -2.19 14.62 3.29
N GLY A 146 -2.65 13.69 4.14
CA GLY A 146 -1.94 13.23 5.33
C GLY A 146 -2.14 14.11 6.57
N SER A 147 -2.83 15.26 6.45
CA SER A 147 -3.15 16.13 7.61
C SER A 147 -4.33 15.60 8.43
N ARG A 148 -5.13 14.72 7.87
CA ARG A 148 -6.33 14.15 8.48
C ARG A 148 -6.46 12.67 8.14
N LEU A 149 -7.18 11.95 9.00
CA LEU A 149 -7.56 10.55 8.80
C LEU A 149 -9.07 10.47 8.53
N LEU A 150 -9.45 9.84 7.42
CA LEU A 150 -10.86 9.62 7.10
C LEU A 150 -11.42 8.43 7.89
N PRO A 151 -12.75 8.37 8.10
CA PRO A 151 -13.40 7.22 8.73
C PRO A 151 -13.11 5.92 7.98
N PHE A 152 -12.84 4.83 8.72
CA PHE A 152 -12.54 3.53 8.13
C PHE A 152 -13.79 2.77 7.72
N LYS A 153 -13.80 2.28 6.48
CA LYS A 153 -14.82 1.37 5.95
C LYS A 153 -14.60 -0.02 6.51
N SER A 154 -15.60 -0.53 7.24
CA SER A 154 -15.46 -1.78 8.00
C SER A 154 -15.62 -3.07 7.18
N ASN A 155 -16.00 -3.01 5.89
CA ASN A 155 -16.41 -4.19 5.14
C ASN A 155 -15.34 -5.28 5.08
N PHE A 156 -14.10 -4.95 4.72
CA PHE A 156 -13.03 -5.94 4.58
C PHE A 156 -12.44 -6.41 5.91
N PHE A 157 -12.73 -5.75 7.02
CA PHE A 157 -12.36 -6.27 8.33
C PHE A 157 -13.12 -7.57 8.68
N GLN A 158 -14.26 -7.82 8.02
CA GLN A 158 -14.98 -9.08 8.15
C GLN A 158 -14.14 -10.29 7.71
N THR A 159 -13.29 -10.13 6.70
CA THR A 159 -12.43 -11.22 6.21
C THR A 159 -11.42 -11.70 7.27
N ALA A 160 -10.93 -10.78 8.11
CA ALA A 160 -10.05 -11.15 9.23
C ALA A 160 -10.80 -11.98 10.29
N ILE A 161 -12.08 -11.67 10.53
CA ILE A 161 -12.93 -12.45 11.45
C ILE A 161 -13.18 -13.84 10.87
N ASN A 162 -13.60 -13.90 9.60
CA ASN A 162 -13.93 -15.16 8.92
C ASN A 162 -12.73 -16.11 8.85
N CYS A 163 -11.54 -15.58 8.61
CA CYS A 163 -10.30 -16.38 8.53
C CYS A 163 -9.58 -16.55 9.87
N ASN A 164 -10.10 -16.00 10.96
CA ASN A 164 -9.43 -15.99 12.27
C ASN A 164 -8.01 -15.38 12.24
N ILE A 165 -7.78 -14.31 11.47
CA ILE A 165 -6.51 -13.65 11.27
C ILE A 165 -6.44 -12.34 12.07
N ASN A 166 -5.26 -12.05 12.61
CA ASN A 166 -5.02 -10.78 13.29
C ASN A 166 -4.84 -9.63 12.31
N ILE A 167 -5.14 -8.40 12.79
CA ILE A 167 -4.97 -7.19 12.02
C ILE A 167 -3.71 -6.48 12.48
N LEU A 168 -2.90 -6.04 11.53
CA LEU A 168 -1.70 -5.24 11.77
C LEU A 168 -1.94 -3.81 11.28
N PRO A 169 -2.20 -2.85 12.17
CA PRO A 169 -2.28 -1.46 11.80
C PRO A 169 -0.89 -0.88 11.56
N LEU A 170 -0.72 -0.10 10.50
CA LEU A 170 0.46 0.71 10.24
C LEU A 170 0.04 2.17 10.11
N SER A 171 0.90 3.11 10.49
CA SER A 171 0.73 4.51 10.11
C SER A 171 1.80 4.93 9.12
N ILE A 172 1.44 5.76 8.15
CA ILE A 172 2.33 6.33 7.16
C ILE A 172 2.31 7.85 7.30
N ARG A 173 3.48 8.46 7.33
CA ARG A 173 3.65 9.91 7.37
C ARG A 173 4.83 10.32 6.50
N TYR A 174 4.75 11.50 5.92
CA TYR A 174 5.85 12.05 5.14
C TYR A 174 6.35 13.35 5.75
N THR A 175 7.67 13.52 5.74
CA THR A 175 8.34 14.77 6.11
C THR A 175 9.30 15.21 5.02
N SER A 176 9.52 16.50 4.90
CA SER A 176 10.57 17.10 4.06
C SER A 176 11.34 18.08 4.94
N ASP A 177 12.66 17.94 5.01
CA ASP A 177 13.51 18.70 5.91
C ASP A 177 13.02 18.65 7.39
N GLY A 178 12.56 17.48 7.84
CA GLY A 178 12.07 17.24 9.19
C GLY A 178 10.66 17.80 9.52
N LYS A 179 10.00 18.47 8.57
CA LYS A 179 8.65 19.02 8.73
C LYS A 179 7.62 18.21 7.98
N PHE A 180 6.38 18.17 8.48
CA PHE A 180 5.27 17.53 7.77
C PHE A 180 5.20 17.98 6.31
N SER A 181 4.99 17.02 5.40
CA SER A 181 4.91 17.31 3.97
C SER A 181 3.71 16.60 3.34
N SER A 182 2.81 17.36 2.76
CA SER A 182 1.71 16.88 1.92
C SER A 182 2.13 16.70 0.47
N ALA A 183 3.37 17.00 0.10
CA ALA A 183 3.84 16.92 -1.29
C ALA A 183 3.68 15.55 -1.96
N PRO A 184 3.78 14.40 -1.25
CA PRO A 184 3.48 13.10 -1.83
C PRO A 184 2.00 12.84 -2.07
N SER A 185 1.09 13.66 -1.57
CA SER A 185 -0.35 13.43 -1.65
C SER A 185 -0.84 13.14 -3.07
N TYR A 186 -1.76 12.19 -3.15
CA TYR A 186 -2.48 11.84 -4.37
C TYR A 186 -4.00 11.94 -4.12
N ALA A 187 -4.41 13.03 -3.48
CA ALA A 187 -5.79 13.32 -3.11
C ALA A 187 -6.48 14.23 -4.14
N GLY A 188 -7.79 14.09 -4.27
CA GLY A 188 -8.60 14.90 -5.19
C GLY A 188 -8.35 14.55 -6.66
N ASP A 189 -8.32 15.57 -7.52
CA ASP A 189 -8.24 15.44 -8.98
C ASP A 189 -6.79 15.52 -9.52
N ILE A 190 -5.80 15.30 -8.64
CA ILE A 190 -4.39 15.31 -9.04
C ILE A 190 -4.13 14.11 -9.96
N SER A 191 -3.64 14.37 -11.17
CA SER A 191 -3.24 13.30 -12.10
C SER A 191 -1.92 12.66 -11.67
N LEU A 192 -1.70 11.39 -12.06
CA LEU A 192 -0.45 10.67 -11.75
C LEU A 192 0.81 11.42 -12.24
N PRO A 193 0.85 11.95 -13.49
CA PRO A 193 1.99 12.76 -13.94
C PRO A 193 2.23 14.00 -13.08
N GLN A 194 1.19 14.71 -12.65
CA GLN A 194 1.33 15.88 -11.77
C GLN A 194 1.92 15.50 -10.41
N SER A 195 1.40 14.42 -9.79
CA SER A 195 1.93 13.91 -8.52
C SER A 195 3.41 13.48 -8.66
N MET A 196 3.75 12.77 -9.72
CA MET A 196 5.15 12.40 -10.02
C MET A 196 6.04 13.64 -10.19
N TRP A 197 5.56 14.65 -10.89
CA TRP A 197 6.30 15.90 -11.09
C TRP A 197 6.57 16.64 -9.77
N THR A 198 5.58 16.68 -8.88
CA THR A 198 5.75 17.24 -7.54
C THR A 198 6.80 16.48 -6.76
N LEU A 199 6.74 15.13 -6.74
CA LEU A 199 7.72 14.28 -6.03
C LEU A 199 9.15 14.45 -6.54
N ILE A 200 9.34 14.65 -7.84
CA ILE A 200 10.68 14.87 -8.42
C ILE A 200 11.33 16.15 -7.86
N LYS A 201 10.52 17.18 -7.57
CA LYS A 201 10.99 18.49 -7.10
C LYS A 201 11.24 18.53 -5.59
N VAL A 202 10.58 17.66 -4.81
CA VAL A 202 10.75 17.64 -3.36
C VAL A 202 12.16 17.17 -3.00
N LYS A 203 12.77 17.86 -2.03
CA LYS A 203 14.07 17.52 -1.46
C LYS A 203 13.89 16.87 -0.09
N ASN A 204 14.86 16.03 0.28
CA ASN A 204 14.94 15.43 1.62
C ASN A 204 13.61 14.83 2.12
N LEU A 205 12.90 14.14 1.20
CA LEU A 205 11.65 13.48 1.53
C LEU A 205 11.92 12.22 2.33
N THR A 206 11.37 12.14 3.53
CA THR A 206 11.39 10.95 4.39
C THR A 206 9.98 10.41 4.56
N ALA A 207 9.83 9.12 4.34
CA ALA A 207 8.62 8.37 4.65
C ALA A 207 8.81 7.63 5.96
N HIS A 208 7.93 7.88 6.93
CA HIS A 208 7.91 7.21 8.22
C HIS A 208 6.81 6.17 8.24
N ILE A 209 7.15 4.93 8.57
CA ILE A 209 6.20 3.84 8.79
C ILE A 209 6.27 3.44 10.25
N SER A 210 5.16 3.54 10.97
CA SER A 210 5.06 3.01 12.32
C SER A 210 4.24 1.74 12.33
N VAL A 211 4.83 0.65 12.80
CA VAL A 211 4.15 -0.61 13.08
C VAL A 211 3.49 -0.48 14.43
N LEU A 212 2.18 -0.64 14.48
CA LEU A 212 1.36 -0.44 15.67
C LEU A 212 0.97 -1.78 16.32
N PRO A 213 0.52 -1.77 17.58
CA PRO A 213 0.13 -2.99 18.28
C PRO A 213 -0.94 -3.77 17.52
N VAL A 214 -0.71 -5.07 17.33
CA VAL A 214 -1.60 -6.01 16.66
C VAL A 214 -2.98 -6.03 17.33
N ILE A 215 -4.03 -6.09 16.52
CA ILE A 215 -5.42 -6.25 16.96
C ILE A 215 -5.80 -7.72 16.80
N SER A 216 -6.01 -8.39 17.93
CA SER A 216 -6.43 -9.80 18.01
C SER A 216 -7.90 -9.97 18.40
N ASN A 217 -8.56 -8.89 18.81
CA ASN A 217 -9.98 -8.93 19.22
C ASN A 217 -10.89 -8.95 17.98
N LYS A 218 -11.75 -9.98 17.88
CA LYS A 218 -12.58 -10.24 16.71
C LYS A 218 -14.07 -10.13 16.99
N LYS A 219 -14.48 -9.25 17.91
CA LYS A 219 -15.89 -9.10 18.31
C LYS A 219 -16.80 -8.78 17.12
N ASN A 220 -16.53 -7.69 16.40
CA ASN A 220 -17.24 -7.34 15.18
C ASN A 220 -16.40 -6.40 14.30
N ARG A 221 -16.68 -6.38 13.01
CA ARG A 221 -15.90 -5.61 12.02
C ARG A 221 -15.89 -4.09 12.27
N LYS A 222 -16.98 -3.51 12.80
CA LYS A 222 -17.04 -2.07 13.09
C LYS A 222 -16.15 -1.70 14.27
N PHE A 223 -16.17 -2.53 15.32
CA PHE A 223 -15.31 -2.34 16.49
C PHE A 223 -13.83 -2.38 16.10
N ILE A 224 -13.44 -3.41 15.33
CA ILE A 224 -12.06 -3.59 14.87
C ILE A 224 -11.61 -2.43 13.97
N ALA A 225 -12.49 -1.98 13.06
CA ALA A 225 -12.20 -0.84 12.19
C ALA A 225 -11.97 0.45 13.00
N ASN A 226 -12.79 0.69 14.02
CA ASN A 226 -12.65 1.85 14.91
C ASN A 226 -11.37 1.73 15.76
N GLU A 227 -11.04 0.56 16.28
CA GLU A 227 -9.80 0.34 17.04
C GLU A 227 -8.56 0.59 16.16
N ALA A 228 -8.56 0.09 14.92
CA ALA A 228 -7.49 0.34 13.96
C ALA A 228 -7.39 1.84 13.63
N HIS A 229 -8.52 2.50 13.38
CA HIS A 229 -8.57 3.94 13.14
C HIS A 229 -7.97 4.72 14.32
N GLN A 230 -8.37 4.42 15.55
CA GLN A 230 -7.89 5.13 16.73
C GLN A 230 -6.38 4.97 16.95
N LYS A 231 -5.86 3.73 16.77
CA LYS A 231 -4.41 3.46 16.86
C LYS A 231 -3.64 4.28 15.81
N ILE A 232 -4.10 4.30 14.57
CA ILE A 232 -3.45 5.05 13.49
C ILE A 232 -3.58 6.56 13.72
N TYR A 233 -4.76 7.04 14.13
CA TYR A 233 -4.99 8.45 14.44
C TYR A 233 -4.01 8.95 15.53
N ASN A 234 -3.88 8.22 16.62
CA ASN A 234 -2.95 8.58 17.69
C ASN A 234 -1.50 8.64 17.18
N ALA A 235 -1.10 7.66 16.35
CA ALA A 235 0.27 7.60 15.82
C ALA A 235 0.59 8.75 14.87
N ILE A 236 -0.36 9.20 14.04
CA ILE A 236 -0.12 10.33 13.12
C ILE A 236 -0.21 11.70 13.83
N SER A 237 -0.88 11.79 14.98
CA SER A 237 -1.04 13.02 15.76
C SER A 237 0.15 13.30 16.69
N THR A 238 0.99 12.31 16.95
CA THR A 238 2.10 12.40 17.95
C THR A 238 3.43 12.85 17.32
N ILE A 239 3.49 13.01 16.03
CA ILE A 239 4.67 13.42 15.26
C ILE A 239 4.30 14.78 14.61
#